data_84a08d90b861e6adbad203092be7f011
#
_entry.id   84a08d90b861e6adbad203092be7f011
#
_cell.length_a   1.000
_cell.length_b   1.000
_cell.length_c   1.000
_cell.angle_alpha   90.00
_cell.angle_beta   90.00
_cell.angle_gamma   90.00
#
_symmetry.space_group_name_H-M   'P 1'
#
loop_
_entity.id
_entity.type
_entity.pdbx_description
1 polymer ?
#
loop_
_entity_poly.entity_id
_entity_poly.type
_entity_poly.pdbx_seq_one_letter_code
_entity_poly.pdbx_strand_id
1 'polypeptide(L)'
;HLGQPRGITRSLQQSGFKGSLLELKPKRSIFDALNTKARMRFLKYSLPVLCLLLAECTSVSGHKEKERLTMAEYKHPSDDMQPREECSPAPQPKKSAMALYMDSLGLVNIAELDSSITVKLMYTQADNFTGEVLYDDLSEAYLHPDAAYALVKAQEALKQLHPSYNLVVYDAARPMSVQKKMWNVVKGTPKYKYVSNPNRGGGLHNYGLAVDISIQDSLGQPLPMGTKVDHLGIEAHITQESELVRNGKISEAERQNRILLRRVMKEAGFRALPSEWWHFNFCSRDVARQKYKVIP
;
A
#
# COMPACT_ATOMS: atom_id res chain seq x y z
N HIS A 1 -29.61 47.69 -51.57
CA HIS A 1 -28.22 47.84 -52.07
C HIS A 1 -27.32 46.91 -51.31
N LEU A 2 -27.08 45.72 -51.76
CA LEU A 2 -26.16 45.17 -52.77
C LEU A 2 -24.69 45.54 -52.48
N GLY A 3 -23.92 44.52 -52.18
CA GLY A 3 -22.50 44.55 -52.16
C GLY A 3 -21.92 43.22 -51.66
N GLN A 4 -21.79 42.25 -52.56
CA GLN A 4 -21.11 40.96 -52.34
C GLN A 4 -19.60 41.04 -52.70
N PRO A 5 -18.81 40.02 -52.44
CA PRO A 5 -17.41 40.05 -52.00
C PRO A 5 -16.40 39.73 -53.11
N ARG A 6 -15.16 40.06 -52.87
CA ARG A 6 -14.04 39.60 -53.75
C ARG A 6 -13.21 38.53 -53.03
N GLY A 7 -13.19 37.34 -53.65
CA GLY A 7 -12.27 36.26 -53.29
C GLY A 7 -10.84 36.57 -53.72
N ILE A 8 -9.89 36.07 -52.93
CA ILE A 8 -8.48 35.95 -53.28
C ILE A 8 -8.05 34.50 -53.08
N THR A 9 -7.93 33.80 -54.19
CA THR A 9 -7.23 32.53 -54.34
C THR A 9 -5.73 32.77 -54.29
N ARG A 10 -4.99 32.10 -53.39
CA ARG A 10 -3.55 31.95 -53.48
C ARG A 10 -3.19 30.48 -53.56
N SER A 11 -2.50 30.18 -54.67
CA SER A 11 -1.93 28.92 -55.08
C SER A 11 -0.91 28.36 -54.09
N LEU A 12 -1.00 27.04 -53.83
CA LEU A 12 0.01 26.24 -53.16
C LEU A 12 1.17 25.93 -54.12
N GLN A 13 2.34 26.39 -53.81
CA GLN A 13 3.58 25.87 -54.40
C GLN A 13 4.16 24.78 -53.48
N GLN A 14 4.25 23.57 -54.03
CA GLN A 14 4.97 22.44 -53.44
C GLN A 14 6.47 22.68 -53.61
N SER A 15 7.21 22.76 -52.53
CA SER A 15 8.66 22.56 -52.52
C SER A 15 9.00 21.26 -51.76
N GLY A 16 9.51 20.31 -52.53
CA GLY A 16 9.96 19.03 -51.99
C GLY A 16 11.23 19.20 -51.15
N PHE A 17 11.24 18.60 -50.01
CA PHE A 17 12.42 18.41 -49.19
C PHE A 17 12.67 16.91 -49.00
N LYS A 18 13.64 16.37 -49.70
CA LYS A 18 14.21 15.04 -49.45
C LYS A 18 15.14 15.17 -48.24
N GLY A 19 14.75 14.67 -47.11
CA GLY A 19 15.57 14.54 -45.91
C GLY A 19 15.83 13.09 -45.59
N SER A 20 17.08 12.71 -45.54
CA SER A 20 17.59 11.37 -45.28
C SER A 20 17.17 10.85 -43.89
N LEU A 21 16.71 9.60 -43.83
CA LEU A 21 16.54 8.84 -42.59
C LEU A 21 17.92 8.61 -41.95
N LEU A 22 18.18 9.26 -40.83
CA LEU A 22 19.26 8.92 -39.91
C LEU A 22 18.71 7.97 -38.88
N GLU A 23 19.11 6.71 -38.93
CA GLU A 23 18.86 5.70 -37.89
C GLU A 23 19.45 6.15 -36.55
N LEU A 24 18.59 6.49 -35.62
CA LEU A 24 18.96 6.72 -34.22
C LEU A 24 19.08 5.37 -33.51
N LYS A 25 20.31 4.89 -33.29
CA LYS A 25 20.60 3.77 -32.39
C LYS A 25 20.15 4.13 -30.96
N PRO A 26 19.51 3.22 -30.19
CA PRO A 26 19.07 3.49 -28.84
C PRO A 26 20.30 3.72 -27.92
N LYS A 27 20.31 4.84 -27.23
CA LYS A 27 21.29 5.13 -26.16
C LYS A 27 21.04 4.17 -25.01
N ARG A 28 22.01 3.32 -24.68
CA ARG A 28 22.02 2.49 -23.47
C ARG A 28 21.89 3.36 -22.25
N SER A 29 20.93 3.04 -21.39
CA SER A 29 20.67 3.73 -20.12
C SER A 29 21.87 3.62 -19.18
N ILE A 30 22.19 4.72 -18.50
CA ILE A 30 23.24 4.82 -17.47
C ILE A 30 23.00 3.81 -16.32
N PHE A 31 21.78 3.28 -16.19
CA PHE A 31 21.41 2.26 -15.21
C PHE A 31 22.07 0.90 -15.44
N ASP A 32 22.39 0.51 -16.69
CA ASP A 32 23.02 -0.80 -16.96
C ASP A 32 24.52 -0.83 -16.59
N ALA A 33 25.17 0.32 -16.55
CA ALA A 33 26.59 0.43 -16.20
C ALA A 33 26.85 0.36 -14.67
N LEU A 34 25.86 0.71 -13.84
CA LEU A 34 25.97 0.67 -12.36
C LEU A 34 25.72 -0.73 -11.80
N ASN A 35 24.92 -1.55 -12.46
CA ASN A 35 24.57 -2.88 -11.98
C ASN A 35 25.70 -3.91 -12.20
N THR A 36 26.57 -3.70 -13.18
CA THR A 36 27.74 -4.58 -13.46
C THR A 36 28.89 -4.34 -12.47
N LYS A 37 29.06 -3.13 -11.95
CA LYS A 37 30.10 -2.84 -10.94
C LYS A 37 29.73 -3.32 -9.53
N ALA A 38 28.46 -3.40 -9.20
CA ALA A 38 28.00 -3.91 -7.90
C ALA A 38 28.15 -5.44 -7.81
N ARG A 39 27.91 -6.20 -8.89
CA ARG A 39 28.06 -7.67 -8.90
C ARG A 39 29.51 -8.15 -8.78
N MET A 40 30.51 -7.39 -9.22
CA MET A 40 31.91 -7.78 -9.12
C MET A 40 32.57 -7.47 -7.76
N ARG A 41 31.92 -6.70 -6.88
CA ARG A 41 32.48 -6.42 -5.53
C ARG A 41 32.05 -7.45 -4.48
N PHE A 42 31.01 -8.22 -4.69
CA PHE A 42 30.55 -9.26 -3.74
C PHE A 42 31.30 -10.60 -3.88
N LEU A 43 32.12 -10.80 -4.93
CA LEU A 43 32.82 -12.08 -5.16
C LEU A 43 34.27 -12.11 -4.63
N LYS A 44 34.71 -11.09 -3.88
CA LYS A 44 36.10 -11.02 -3.38
C LYS A 44 36.28 -11.24 -1.87
N TYR A 45 35.21 -11.49 -1.10
CA TYR A 45 35.31 -11.65 0.36
C TYR A 45 34.59 -12.87 0.96
N SER A 46 34.46 -13.97 0.21
CA SER A 46 33.95 -15.22 0.73
C SER A 46 34.93 -16.37 0.45
N LEU A 47 35.95 -16.43 1.22
CA LEU A 47 36.84 -17.56 1.67
C LEU A 47 38.20 -16.95 2.05
N PRO A 48 38.81 -17.17 3.24
CA PRO A 48 38.75 -18.40 4.01
C PRO A 48 38.56 -18.16 5.52
N VAL A 49 37.56 -18.71 6.16
CA VAL A 49 37.58 -19.02 7.60
C VAL A 49 36.84 -20.36 7.78
N LEU A 50 37.49 -21.43 7.33
CA LEU A 50 37.07 -22.77 7.68
C LEU A 50 38.31 -23.70 7.63
N CYS A 51 39.26 -23.48 8.52
CA CYS A 51 40.33 -24.45 8.86
C CYS A 51 41.02 -23.96 10.11
N LEU A 52 40.48 -24.29 11.30
CA LEU A 52 41.23 -24.33 12.59
C LEU A 52 40.24 -24.61 13.73
N LEU A 53 39.79 -25.85 13.82
CA LEU A 53 39.25 -26.47 15.06
C LEU A 53 39.09 -27.98 14.85
N LEU A 54 40.24 -28.68 14.69
CA LEU A 54 40.33 -30.11 14.84
C LEU A 54 41.74 -30.43 15.37
N ALA A 55 41.92 -30.34 16.66
CA ALA A 55 42.95 -31.08 17.39
C ALA A 55 42.76 -30.78 18.89
N GLU A 56 42.13 -31.72 19.57
CA GLU A 56 42.45 -32.14 20.95
C GLU A 56 41.37 -33.14 21.40
N CYS A 57 41.62 -34.41 21.09
CA CYS A 57 41.03 -35.54 21.80
C CYS A 57 42.15 -36.32 22.45
N THR A 58 42.45 -36.00 23.68
CA THR A 58 43.29 -36.86 24.55
C THR A 58 42.43 -37.98 25.13
N SER A 59 42.98 -39.15 24.98
CA SER A 59 42.53 -40.47 25.49
C SER A 59 42.32 -40.51 27.02
N VAL A 60 41.16 -41.01 27.46
CA VAL A 60 40.93 -41.56 28.76
C VAL A 60 40.42 -43.00 28.60
N SER A 61 41.30 -43.95 28.99
CA SER A 61 41.00 -45.34 29.14
C SER A 61 40.10 -45.56 30.37
N GLY A 62 38.99 -46.21 30.19
CA GLY A 62 38.07 -46.58 31.25
C GLY A 62 37.30 -47.84 30.88
N HIS A 63 37.62 -48.96 31.54
CA HIS A 63 36.91 -50.23 31.46
C HIS A 63 35.39 -50.02 31.59
N LYS A 64 34.62 -50.68 30.74
CA LYS A 64 33.22 -50.89 30.95
C LYS A 64 32.76 -52.28 30.67
N GLU A 65 32.21 -52.82 31.71
CA GLU A 65 31.37 -53.96 31.84
C GLU A 65 30.19 -53.92 30.86
N LYS A 66 30.02 -55.03 30.12
CA LYS A 66 28.89 -55.26 29.24
C LYS A 66 27.68 -55.69 30.06
N GLU A 67 26.79 -54.78 30.37
CA GLU A 67 25.42 -55.12 30.75
C GLU A 67 24.63 -55.53 29.51
N ARG A 68 24.20 -56.78 29.49
CA ARG A 68 23.33 -57.39 28.47
C ARG A 68 21.91 -57.09 28.83
N LEU A 69 21.36 -55.98 28.29
CA LEU A 69 19.93 -55.67 28.39
C LEU A 69 19.14 -56.66 27.52
N THR A 70 18.36 -57.50 28.19
CA THR A 70 17.35 -58.37 27.60
C THR A 70 16.24 -57.52 27.03
N MET A 71 15.84 -57.78 25.78
CA MET A 71 14.67 -57.20 25.11
C MET A 71 13.40 -57.64 25.87
N ALA A 72 12.98 -56.86 26.86
CA ALA A 72 11.64 -56.99 27.42
C ALA A 72 10.70 -56.15 26.59
N GLU A 73 9.73 -56.82 26.00
CA GLU A 73 8.49 -56.37 25.40
C GLU A 73 8.24 -54.84 25.29
N TYR A 74 8.60 -54.31 24.13
CA TYR A 74 8.08 -52.99 23.70
C TYR A 74 6.64 -53.20 23.25
N LYS A 75 5.66 -52.95 24.14
CA LYS A 75 4.25 -52.80 23.75
C LYS A 75 4.10 -51.55 22.92
N HIS A 76 3.74 -51.69 21.65
CA HIS A 76 3.37 -50.58 20.78
C HIS A 76 2.14 -49.90 21.37
N PRO A 77 2.12 -48.55 21.53
CA PRO A 77 0.91 -47.81 21.98
C PRO A 77 -0.02 -47.54 20.79
N SER A 78 -0.45 -48.60 20.11
CA SER A 78 -1.29 -48.43 18.90
C SER A 78 -2.74 -48.85 19.09
N ASP A 79 -3.16 -49.29 20.30
CA ASP A 79 -4.49 -49.84 20.47
C ASP A 79 -5.49 -48.94 21.28
N ASP A 80 -5.07 -47.74 21.69
CA ASP A 80 -5.96 -46.75 22.35
C ASP A 80 -6.11 -45.41 21.57
N MET A 81 -6.07 -45.45 20.23
CA MET A 81 -6.47 -44.29 19.44
C MET A 81 -7.99 -44.21 19.43
N GLN A 82 -8.57 -43.48 20.39
CA GLN A 82 -9.90 -42.96 20.24
C GLN A 82 -9.98 -42.15 18.94
N PRO A 83 -11.09 -42.25 18.17
CA PRO A 83 -11.25 -41.43 16.96
C PRO A 83 -11.05 -39.96 17.36
N ARG A 84 -10.08 -39.29 16.69
CA ARG A 84 -9.99 -37.82 16.82
C ARG A 84 -11.30 -37.25 16.34
N GLU A 85 -12.05 -36.64 17.26
CA GLU A 85 -13.16 -35.78 16.88
C GLU A 85 -12.64 -34.83 15.80
N GLU A 86 -13.20 -34.91 14.60
CA GLU A 86 -12.99 -33.91 13.56
C GLU A 86 -13.40 -32.57 14.16
N CYS A 87 -12.38 -31.75 14.45
CA CYS A 87 -12.58 -30.39 14.93
C CYS A 87 -13.34 -29.65 13.83
N SER A 88 -14.64 -29.50 13.99
CA SER A 88 -15.44 -28.64 13.10
C SER A 88 -14.73 -27.31 12.96
N PRO A 89 -14.54 -26.78 11.72
CA PRO A 89 -13.93 -25.49 11.55
C PRO A 89 -14.69 -24.47 12.39
N ALA A 90 -13.96 -23.66 13.16
CA ALA A 90 -14.56 -22.61 13.97
C ALA A 90 -15.50 -21.76 13.09
N PRO A 91 -16.70 -21.43 13.58
CA PRO A 91 -17.65 -20.65 12.79
C PRO A 91 -16.97 -19.35 12.32
N GLN A 92 -16.90 -19.16 11.01
CA GLN A 92 -16.36 -17.93 10.41
C GLN A 92 -17.14 -16.73 10.99
N PRO A 93 -16.47 -15.65 11.41
CA PRO A 93 -17.15 -14.47 11.90
C PRO A 93 -18.14 -13.98 10.83
N LYS A 94 -19.39 -13.82 11.22
CA LYS A 94 -20.46 -13.40 10.31
C LYS A 94 -20.16 -11.99 9.82
N LYS A 95 -20.05 -11.80 8.49
CA LYS A 95 -19.83 -10.47 7.90
C LYS A 95 -20.95 -9.50 8.35
N SER A 96 -20.60 -8.26 8.60
CA SER A 96 -21.54 -7.19 8.92
C SER A 96 -22.49 -6.87 7.76
N ALA A 97 -23.60 -6.17 8.02
CA ALA A 97 -24.51 -5.75 6.95
C ALA A 97 -23.83 -4.84 5.94
N MET A 98 -22.94 -3.94 6.40
CA MET A 98 -22.17 -3.06 5.53
C MET A 98 -21.14 -3.85 4.72
N ALA A 99 -20.45 -4.84 5.30
CA ALA A 99 -19.53 -5.70 4.57
C ALA A 99 -20.24 -6.47 3.44
N LEU A 100 -21.42 -7.07 3.73
CA LEU A 100 -22.23 -7.74 2.72
C LEU A 100 -22.71 -6.77 1.62
N TYR A 101 -23.01 -5.53 1.99
CA TYR A 101 -23.39 -4.50 1.02
C TYR A 101 -22.20 -4.14 0.10
N MET A 102 -21.00 -3.98 0.65
CA MET A 102 -19.79 -3.73 -0.15
C MET A 102 -19.49 -4.89 -1.12
N ASP A 103 -19.60 -6.14 -0.65
CA ASP A 103 -19.49 -7.33 -1.51
C ASP A 103 -20.51 -7.30 -2.66
N SER A 104 -21.77 -6.93 -2.38
CA SER A 104 -22.84 -6.85 -3.38
C SER A 104 -22.60 -5.80 -4.46
N LEU A 105 -21.77 -4.79 -4.17
CA LEU A 105 -21.32 -3.77 -5.13
C LEU A 105 -20.11 -4.23 -5.96
N GLY A 106 -19.59 -5.43 -5.72
CA GLY A 106 -18.40 -5.98 -6.39
C GLY A 106 -17.09 -5.36 -5.89
N LEU A 107 -17.10 -4.77 -4.70
CA LEU A 107 -15.88 -4.31 -4.04
C LEU A 107 -15.16 -5.51 -3.39
N VAL A 108 -13.86 -5.41 -3.22
CA VAL A 108 -13.01 -6.48 -2.70
C VAL A 108 -12.46 -6.10 -1.33
N ASN A 109 -12.60 -7.01 -0.36
CA ASN A 109 -11.95 -6.88 0.94
C ASN A 109 -10.43 -7.05 0.78
N ILE A 110 -9.68 -6.02 1.13
CA ILE A 110 -8.22 -5.96 0.97
C ILE A 110 -7.51 -7.08 1.74
N ALA A 111 -7.98 -7.39 2.95
CA ALA A 111 -7.37 -8.42 3.80
C ALA A 111 -7.57 -9.84 3.26
N GLU A 112 -8.57 -10.07 2.41
CA GLU A 112 -8.78 -11.35 1.71
C GLU A 112 -7.81 -11.53 0.53
N LEU A 113 -7.30 -10.43 -0.06
CA LEU A 113 -6.29 -10.48 -1.12
C LEU A 113 -4.87 -10.61 -0.58
N ASP A 114 -4.54 -9.87 0.47
CA ASP A 114 -3.23 -9.91 1.12
C ASP A 114 -3.40 -9.64 2.63
N SER A 115 -3.33 -10.70 3.42
CA SER A 115 -3.46 -10.64 4.88
C SER A 115 -2.31 -9.91 5.59
N SER A 116 -1.21 -9.59 4.89
CA SER A 116 -0.12 -8.80 5.44
C SER A 116 -0.43 -7.30 5.45
N ILE A 117 -1.42 -6.85 4.67
CA ILE A 117 -1.94 -5.47 4.73
C ILE A 117 -2.85 -5.36 5.95
N THR A 118 -2.46 -4.55 6.91
CA THR A 118 -3.24 -4.35 8.14
C THR A 118 -4.37 -3.36 7.90
N VAL A 119 -5.55 -3.64 8.46
CA VAL A 119 -6.70 -2.74 8.42
C VAL A 119 -6.99 -2.20 9.82
N LYS A 120 -7.01 -0.88 9.97
CA LYS A 120 -7.32 -0.14 11.22
C LYS A 120 -8.21 1.05 10.87
N LEU A 121 -9.47 0.80 10.47
CA LEU A 121 -10.39 1.84 10.02
C LEU A 121 -10.57 2.90 11.12
N MET A 122 -10.17 4.13 10.84
CA MET A 122 -10.17 5.20 11.84
C MET A 122 -11.58 5.71 12.17
N TYR A 123 -12.52 5.60 11.23
CA TYR A 123 -13.90 6.06 11.42
C TYR A 123 -14.80 5.05 12.17
N THR A 124 -14.25 3.93 12.63
CA THR A 124 -14.88 3.04 13.62
C THR A 124 -14.71 3.55 15.05
N GLN A 125 -13.92 4.61 15.25
CA GLN A 125 -13.68 5.25 16.54
C GLN A 125 -14.02 6.73 16.46
N ALA A 126 -14.34 7.36 17.60
CA ALA A 126 -14.61 8.79 17.67
C ALA A 126 -13.32 9.66 17.62
N ASP A 127 -12.11 9.05 17.77
CA ASP A 127 -10.82 9.76 17.63
C ASP A 127 -10.49 10.03 16.15
N ASN A 128 -11.33 10.83 15.51
CA ASN A 128 -11.19 11.32 14.14
C ASN A 128 -11.62 12.80 14.09
N PHE A 129 -11.47 13.46 12.93
CA PHE A 129 -11.77 14.90 12.82
C PHE A 129 -13.25 15.27 13.02
N THR A 130 -14.17 14.30 12.91
CA THR A 130 -15.62 14.53 13.13
C THR A 130 -16.02 14.44 14.60
N GLY A 131 -15.25 13.71 15.41
CA GLY A 131 -15.58 13.42 16.81
C GLY A 131 -16.65 12.35 16.96
N GLU A 132 -17.07 11.66 15.89
CA GLU A 132 -18.15 10.69 15.88
C GLU A 132 -17.68 9.36 15.24
N VAL A 133 -18.30 8.25 15.66
CA VAL A 133 -18.23 6.96 14.95
C VAL A 133 -19.05 7.06 13.68
N LEU A 134 -18.45 6.79 12.53
CA LEU A 134 -19.11 6.87 11.22
C LEU A 134 -19.32 5.50 10.59
N TYR A 135 -18.54 4.49 10.97
CA TYR A 135 -18.67 3.10 10.56
C TYR A 135 -19.16 2.28 11.76
N ASP A 136 -20.47 2.05 11.84
CA ASP A 136 -21.10 1.40 12.99
C ASP A 136 -20.83 -0.11 13.01
N ASP A 137 -20.75 -0.76 11.85
CA ASP A 137 -20.63 -2.22 11.72
C ASP A 137 -19.54 -2.66 10.70
N LEU A 138 -18.78 -1.74 10.08
CA LEU A 138 -17.73 -2.04 9.11
C LEU A 138 -16.37 -2.08 9.78
N SER A 139 -15.71 -3.21 9.75
CA SER A 139 -14.32 -3.43 10.22
C SER A 139 -13.33 -3.74 9.11
N GLU A 140 -13.83 -4.05 7.93
CA GLU A 140 -13.05 -4.44 6.75
C GLU A 140 -12.83 -3.25 5.81
N ALA A 141 -11.66 -3.19 5.19
CA ALA A 141 -11.37 -2.19 4.16
C ALA A 141 -11.67 -2.77 2.77
N TYR A 142 -12.57 -2.10 2.06
CA TYR A 142 -12.97 -2.48 0.71
C TYR A 142 -12.42 -1.50 -0.34
N LEU A 143 -12.05 -2.01 -1.51
CA LEU A 143 -11.71 -1.20 -2.69
C LEU A 143 -12.35 -1.79 -3.95
N HIS A 144 -12.46 -0.97 -5.00
CA HIS A 144 -12.71 -1.47 -6.34
C HIS A 144 -11.59 -2.45 -6.72
N PRO A 145 -11.87 -3.57 -7.42
CA PRO A 145 -10.87 -4.59 -7.75
C PRO A 145 -9.57 -4.02 -8.34
N ASP A 146 -9.66 -3.09 -9.30
CA ASP A 146 -8.48 -2.48 -9.93
C ASP A 146 -7.56 -1.77 -8.90
N ALA A 147 -8.15 -1.05 -7.95
CA ALA A 147 -7.42 -0.36 -6.89
C ALA A 147 -6.90 -1.34 -5.82
N ALA A 148 -7.67 -2.39 -5.50
CA ALA A 148 -7.28 -3.41 -4.54
C ALA A 148 -6.03 -4.20 -5.03
N TYR A 149 -6.04 -4.67 -6.27
CA TYR A 149 -4.86 -5.34 -6.87
C TYR A 149 -3.64 -4.41 -6.99
N ALA A 150 -3.86 -3.12 -7.26
CA ALA A 150 -2.78 -2.14 -7.24
C ALA A 150 -2.21 -1.96 -5.83
N LEU A 151 -3.05 -2.01 -4.78
CA LEU A 151 -2.58 -1.90 -3.40
C LEU A 151 -1.73 -3.12 -2.97
N VAL A 152 -2.09 -4.33 -3.40
CA VAL A 152 -1.25 -5.53 -3.21
C VAL A 152 0.13 -5.33 -3.83
N LYS A 153 0.22 -4.79 -5.04
CA LYS A 153 1.52 -4.45 -5.67
C LYS A 153 2.32 -3.42 -4.87
N ALA A 154 1.66 -2.44 -4.23
CA ALA A 154 2.35 -1.49 -3.35
C ALA A 154 2.94 -2.20 -2.12
N GLN A 155 2.21 -3.15 -1.53
CA GLN A 155 2.69 -3.99 -0.42
C GLN A 155 3.88 -4.84 -0.85
N GLU A 156 3.83 -5.49 -2.01
CA GLU A 156 4.94 -6.25 -2.58
C GLU A 156 6.18 -5.37 -2.78
N ALA A 157 6.01 -4.17 -3.35
CA ALA A 157 7.11 -3.21 -3.54
C ALA A 157 7.70 -2.76 -2.19
N LEU A 158 6.86 -2.54 -1.16
CA LEU A 158 7.31 -2.24 0.20
C LEU A 158 8.13 -3.39 0.78
N LYS A 159 7.65 -4.63 0.66
CA LYS A 159 8.34 -5.85 1.13
C LYS A 159 9.71 -6.06 0.46
N GLN A 160 9.85 -5.71 -0.82
CA GLN A 160 11.14 -5.78 -1.52
C GLN A 160 12.17 -4.80 -0.96
N LEU A 161 11.75 -3.63 -0.48
CA LEU A 161 12.61 -2.62 0.12
C LEU A 161 12.86 -2.86 1.60
N HIS A 162 11.81 -3.23 2.33
CA HIS A 162 11.79 -3.45 3.77
C HIS A 162 10.94 -4.68 4.11
N PRO A 163 11.52 -5.90 4.14
CA PRO A 163 10.78 -7.16 4.31
C PRO A 163 9.90 -7.24 5.56
N SER A 164 10.27 -6.50 6.62
CA SER A 164 9.54 -6.47 7.89
C SER A 164 8.42 -5.43 7.96
N TYR A 165 8.31 -4.53 6.98
CA TYR A 165 7.30 -3.48 6.98
C TYR A 165 6.01 -3.93 6.30
N ASN A 166 4.88 -3.38 6.75
CA ASN A 166 3.57 -3.61 6.16
C ASN A 166 2.84 -2.27 5.95
N LEU A 167 1.97 -2.25 4.95
CA LEU A 167 1.00 -1.18 4.79
C LEU A 167 -0.10 -1.31 5.86
N VAL A 168 -0.60 -0.17 6.35
CA VAL A 168 -1.75 -0.10 7.25
C VAL A 168 -2.78 0.87 6.69
N VAL A 169 -4.00 0.36 6.45
CA VAL A 169 -5.12 1.10 5.85
C VAL A 169 -6.00 1.67 6.95
N TYR A 170 -6.25 2.98 6.90
CA TYR A 170 -7.10 3.71 7.83
C TYR A 170 -8.46 4.08 7.26
N ASP A 171 -8.59 4.21 5.93
CA ASP A 171 -9.85 4.36 5.22
C ASP A 171 -9.71 3.91 3.75
N ALA A 172 -10.82 3.44 3.16
CA ALA A 172 -10.85 2.93 1.79
C ALA A 172 -12.17 3.28 1.08
N ALA A 173 -12.99 2.30 0.71
CA ALA A 173 -14.32 2.56 0.16
C ALA A 173 -15.22 3.20 1.22
N ARG A 174 -15.79 4.36 0.90
CA ARG A 174 -16.60 5.17 1.82
C ARG A 174 -17.96 5.44 1.19
N PRO A 175 -19.08 4.99 1.80
CA PRO A 175 -20.42 5.33 1.33
C PRO A 175 -20.65 6.84 1.26
N MET A 176 -21.47 7.28 0.30
CA MET A 176 -21.83 8.68 0.17
C MET A 176 -22.63 9.20 1.38
N SER A 177 -23.36 8.32 2.05
CA SER A 177 -24.04 8.62 3.32
C SER A 177 -23.05 9.07 4.41
N VAL A 178 -21.90 8.39 4.54
CA VAL A 178 -20.79 8.76 5.44
C VAL A 178 -20.13 10.06 4.99
N GLN A 179 -19.87 10.21 3.69
CA GLN A 179 -19.30 11.45 3.14
C GLN A 179 -20.16 12.69 3.45
N LYS A 180 -21.49 12.54 3.45
CA LYS A 180 -22.43 13.61 3.83
C LYS A 180 -22.29 14.00 5.31
N LYS A 181 -22.14 13.01 6.21
CA LYS A 181 -21.88 13.27 7.66
C LYS A 181 -20.58 14.08 7.80
N MET A 182 -19.48 13.62 7.22
CA MET A 182 -18.18 14.32 7.25
C MET A 182 -18.26 15.77 6.71
N TRP A 183 -18.92 15.96 5.56
CA TRP A 183 -19.10 17.29 4.98
C TRP A 183 -19.88 18.22 5.89
N ASN A 184 -20.91 17.73 6.58
CA ASN A 184 -21.72 18.53 7.48
C ASN A 184 -20.92 19.11 8.65
N VAL A 185 -19.86 18.41 9.11
CA VAL A 185 -18.97 18.89 10.17
C VAL A 185 -18.10 20.06 9.70
N VAL A 186 -17.63 20.04 8.45
CA VAL A 186 -16.66 21.03 7.94
C VAL A 186 -17.27 22.15 7.09
N LYS A 187 -18.50 21.97 6.58
CA LYS A 187 -19.16 23.02 5.76
C LYS A 187 -19.29 24.32 6.56
N GLY A 188 -18.90 25.43 5.92
CA GLY A 188 -18.92 26.76 6.57
C GLY A 188 -17.69 27.04 7.48
N THR A 189 -16.73 26.11 7.59
CA THR A 189 -15.45 26.33 8.27
C THR A 189 -14.29 26.37 7.25
N PRO A 190 -13.11 26.93 7.60
CA PRO A 190 -11.93 26.89 6.73
C PRO A 190 -11.46 25.48 6.36
N LYS A 191 -11.88 24.45 7.12
CA LYS A 191 -11.53 23.05 6.90
C LYS A 191 -12.30 22.38 5.74
N TYR A 192 -13.34 23.01 5.20
CA TYR A 192 -14.15 22.46 4.08
C TYR A 192 -13.31 22.02 2.88
N LYS A 193 -12.16 22.63 2.66
CA LYS A 193 -11.26 22.34 1.54
C LYS A 193 -10.62 20.93 1.61
N TYR A 194 -10.58 20.32 2.80
CA TYR A 194 -10.02 18.97 3.01
C TYR A 194 -11.05 17.85 2.83
N VAL A 195 -12.33 18.16 2.78
CA VAL A 195 -13.40 17.16 2.64
C VAL A 195 -14.14 17.37 1.32
N SER A 196 -14.21 16.32 0.51
CA SER A 196 -14.89 16.38 -0.78
C SER A 196 -16.39 16.64 -0.62
N ASN A 197 -16.92 17.61 -1.39
CA ASN A 197 -18.33 17.98 -1.33
C ASN A 197 -19.22 16.88 -1.94
N PRO A 198 -20.13 16.25 -1.17
CA PRO A 198 -21.01 15.19 -1.65
C PRO A 198 -21.95 15.65 -2.75
N ASN A 199 -22.40 16.92 -2.74
CA ASN A 199 -23.28 17.49 -3.77
C ASN A 199 -22.56 17.69 -5.13
N ARG A 200 -21.23 17.54 -5.16
CA ARG A 200 -20.40 17.58 -6.38
C ARG A 200 -19.84 16.20 -6.74
N GLY A 201 -20.51 15.12 -6.31
CA GLY A 201 -20.12 13.73 -6.59
C GLY A 201 -19.06 13.17 -5.65
N GLY A 202 -18.82 13.79 -4.51
CA GLY A 202 -17.91 13.26 -3.48
C GLY A 202 -16.43 13.23 -3.88
N GLY A 203 -15.67 12.37 -3.20
CA GLY A 203 -14.26 12.06 -3.45
C GLY A 203 -14.06 10.66 -4.04
N LEU A 204 -12.80 10.25 -4.23
CA LEU A 204 -12.50 8.95 -4.84
C LEU A 204 -12.71 7.78 -3.86
N HIS A 205 -12.71 7.99 -2.55
CA HIS A 205 -13.21 7.01 -1.58
C HIS A 205 -14.64 6.57 -1.87
N ASN A 206 -15.50 7.48 -2.35
CA ASN A 206 -16.89 7.17 -2.67
C ASN A 206 -17.07 6.30 -3.92
N TYR A 207 -15.98 5.93 -4.59
CA TYR A 207 -15.93 4.98 -5.70
C TYR A 207 -15.09 3.74 -5.36
N GLY A 208 -14.56 3.64 -4.14
CA GLY A 208 -13.58 2.61 -3.78
C GLY A 208 -12.24 2.76 -4.54
N LEU A 209 -11.86 3.98 -4.91
CA LEU A 209 -10.70 4.28 -5.74
C LEU A 209 -9.68 5.20 -5.04
N ALA A 210 -9.79 5.35 -3.74
CA ALA A 210 -8.81 6.04 -2.90
C ALA A 210 -8.61 5.28 -1.59
N VAL A 211 -7.46 5.50 -0.98
CA VAL A 211 -7.08 4.89 0.29
C VAL A 211 -6.31 5.89 1.15
N ASP A 212 -6.63 5.92 2.45
CA ASP A 212 -5.85 6.61 3.47
C ASP A 212 -4.99 5.57 4.19
N ILE A 213 -3.66 5.73 4.12
CA ILE A 213 -2.73 4.64 4.38
C ILE A 213 -1.42 5.13 4.99
N SER A 214 -0.75 4.26 5.76
CA SER A 214 0.60 4.47 6.29
C SER A 214 1.41 3.17 6.21
N ILE A 215 2.60 3.20 6.81
CA ILE A 215 3.49 2.04 6.97
C ILE A 215 3.58 1.73 8.45
N GLN A 216 3.62 0.45 8.80
CA GLN A 216 3.95 -0.05 10.13
C GLN A 216 5.17 -0.98 10.09
N ASP A 217 5.88 -1.08 11.20
CA ASP A 217 7.02 -1.98 11.39
C ASP A 217 6.58 -3.44 11.68
N SER A 218 7.55 -4.30 11.97
CA SER A 218 7.32 -5.71 12.33
C SER A 218 6.53 -5.92 13.63
N LEU A 219 6.48 -4.90 14.49
CA LEU A 219 5.74 -4.92 15.75
C LEU A 219 4.32 -4.32 15.60
N GLY A 220 3.93 -3.95 14.38
CA GLY A 220 2.64 -3.31 14.08
C GLY A 220 2.56 -1.85 14.54
N GLN A 221 3.71 -1.21 14.85
CA GLN A 221 3.78 0.19 15.22
C GLN A 221 3.86 1.06 13.97
N PRO A 222 2.97 2.05 13.81
CA PRO A 222 3.03 2.97 12.68
C PRO A 222 4.37 3.72 12.66
N LEU A 223 4.99 3.83 11.49
CA LEU A 223 6.17 4.68 11.32
C LEU A 223 5.79 6.14 11.58
N PRO A 224 6.64 6.92 12.27
CA PRO A 224 6.41 8.35 12.47
C PRO A 224 6.29 9.08 11.12
N MET A 225 5.21 9.83 10.94
CA MET A 225 4.93 10.61 9.73
C MET A 225 4.83 12.12 9.98
N GLY A 226 5.11 12.57 11.21
CA GLY A 226 5.09 13.98 11.64
C GLY A 226 3.70 14.52 11.98
N THR A 227 2.65 13.88 11.48
CA THR A 227 1.25 14.15 11.90
C THR A 227 0.47 12.84 11.94
N LYS A 228 -0.66 12.84 12.67
CA LYS A 228 -1.67 11.79 12.52
C LYS A 228 -2.27 11.85 11.10
N VAL A 229 -2.85 10.75 10.64
CA VAL A 229 -3.82 10.73 9.53
C VAL A 229 -4.98 11.66 9.90
N ASP A 230 -5.63 12.27 8.93
CA ASP A 230 -6.68 13.29 9.12
C ASP A 230 -6.24 14.59 9.81
N HIS A 231 -4.95 14.88 9.89
CA HIS A 231 -4.47 16.19 10.33
C HIS A 231 -4.78 17.26 9.26
N LEU A 232 -5.84 18.04 9.49
CA LEU A 232 -6.31 19.08 8.55
C LEU A 232 -5.50 20.37 8.71
N GLY A 233 -4.19 20.31 8.48
CA GLY A 233 -3.23 21.40 8.62
C GLY A 233 -2.11 21.34 7.58
N ILE A 234 -1.31 22.42 7.53
CA ILE A 234 -0.21 22.55 6.54
C ILE A 234 0.89 21.51 6.76
N GLU A 235 1.04 21.01 7.99
CA GLU A 235 2.01 19.98 8.34
C GLU A 235 1.73 18.64 7.63
N ALA A 236 0.51 18.42 7.13
CA ALA A 236 0.14 17.26 6.34
C ALA A 236 0.53 17.36 4.86
N HIS A 237 0.82 18.58 4.38
CA HIS A 237 1.11 18.81 2.96
C HIS A 237 2.45 18.20 2.55
N ILE A 238 2.48 17.64 1.32
CA ILE A 238 3.69 17.01 0.76
C ILE A 238 4.52 17.95 -0.14
N THR A 239 3.97 19.10 -0.50
CA THR A 239 4.62 20.04 -1.43
C THR A 239 5.73 20.87 -0.79
N GLN A 240 5.71 21.00 0.53
CA GLN A 240 6.64 21.88 1.31
C GLN A 240 7.37 21.10 2.41
N GLU A 241 7.54 19.79 2.29
CA GLU A 241 8.14 18.95 3.34
C GLU A 241 9.54 19.40 3.75
N SER A 242 10.38 19.85 2.79
CA SER A 242 11.71 20.37 3.11
C SER A 242 11.66 21.66 3.93
N GLU A 243 10.64 22.49 3.75
CA GLU A 243 10.43 23.69 4.56
C GLU A 243 9.87 23.31 5.94
N LEU A 244 8.96 22.36 6.03
CA LEU A 244 8.46 21.83 7.29
C LEU A 244 9.59 21.27 8.16
N VAL A 245 10.57 20.56 7.55
CA VAL A 245 11.78 20.09 8.25
C VAL A 245 12.63 21.26 8.73
N ARG A 246 12.95 22.25 7.87
CA ARG A 246 13.73 23.41 8.27
C ARG A 246 13.11 24.19 9.44
N ASN A 247 11.79 24.22 9.48
CA ASN A 247 11.04 24.93 10.51
C ASN A 247 10.73 24.05 11.75
N GLY A 248 11.28 22.83 11.82
CA GLY A 248 11.10 21.91 12.95
C GLY A 248 9.66 21.40 13.14
N LYS A 249 8.82 21.47 12.07
CA LYS A 249 7.43 20.99 12.10
C LYS A 249 7.33 19.49 11.92
N ILE A 250 8.24 18.93 11.14
CA ILE A 250 8.45 17.47 11.00
C ILE A 250 9.98 17.22 11.03
N SER A 251 10.38 16.01 11.39
CA SER A 251 11.77 15.58 11.31
C SER A 251 12.13 15.12 9.90
N GLU A 252 13.43 15.03 9.59
CA GLU A 252 13.89 14.43 8.32
C GLU A 252 13.52 12.93 8.24
N ALA A 253 13.56 12.20 9.37
CA ALA A 253 13.12 10.80 9.41
C ALA A 253 11.65 10.64 9.02
N GLU A 254 10.76 11.47 9.54
CA GLU A 254 9.34 11.47 9.16
C GLU A 254 9.13 11.82 7.70
N ARG A 255 9.90 12.78 7.18
CA ARG A 255 9.90 13.10 5.75
C ARG A 255 10.33 11.90 4.90
N GLN A 256 11.38 11.16 5.28
CA GLN A 256 11.83 9.96 4.57
C GLN A 256 10.79 8.85 4.60
N ASN A 257 10.07 8.65 5.71
CA ASN A 257 8.97 7.70 5.80
C ASN A 257 7.84 8.06 4.83
N ARG A 258 7.47 9.34 4.71
CA ARG A 258 6.49 9.81 3.71
C ARG A 258 6.97 9.59 2.27
N ILE A 259 8.26 9.79 2.00
CA ILE A 259 8.88 9.55 0.68
C ILE A 259 8.81 8.05 0.34
N LEU A 260 9.13 7.17 1.29
CA LEU A 260 9.03 5.72 1.12
C LEU A 260 7.60 5.31 0.76
N LEU A 261 6.60 5.78 1.53
CA LEU A 261 5.19 5.50 1.27
C LEU A 261 4.79 5.96 -0.14
N ARG A 262 5.10 7.21 -0.50
CA ARG A 262 4.79 7.73 -1.85
C ARG A 262 5.47 6.96 -2.96
N ARG A 263 6.68 6.48 -2.74
CA ARG A 263 7.43 5.69 -3.72
C ARG A 263 6.69 4.40 -4.04
N VAL A 264 6.38 3.58 -3.05
CA VAL A 264 5.72 2.28 -3.27
C VAL A 264 4.31 2.44 -3.82
N MET A 265 3.55 3.42 -3.35
CA MET A 265 2.21 3.73 -3.85
C MET A 265 2.24 4.20 -5.31
N LYS A 266 3.22 5.03 -5.69
CA LYS A 266 3.41 5.50 -7.07
C LYS A 266 3.82 4.36 -8.01
N GLU A 267 4.71 3.48 -7.58
CA GLU A 267 5.11 2.29 -8.35
C GLU A 267 3.91 1.38 -8.66
N ALA A 268 2.95 1.31 -7.75
CA ALA A 268 1.69 0.59 -7.90
C ALA A 268 0.62 1.34 -8.72
N GLY A 269 0.89 2.56 -9.17
CA GLY A 269 -0.01 3.36 -10.01
C GLY A 269 -0.89 4.38 -9.28
N PHE A 270 -0.79 4.48 -7.95
CA PHE A 270 -1.50 5.49 -7.19
C PHE A 270 -0.86 6.89 -7.32
N ARG A 271 -1.66 7.91 -7.02
CA ARG A 271 -1.28 9.33 -7.05
C ARG A 271 -1.53 9.95 -5.69
N ALA A 272 -0.48 10.50 -5.08
CA ALA A 272 -0.59 11.21 -3.81
C ALA A 272 -1.40 12.51 -3.95
N LEU A 273 -2.14 12.86 -2.90
CA LEU A 273 -2.82 14.15 -2.80
C LEU A 273 -1.85 15.20 -2.19
N PRO A 274 -1.67 16.38 -2.82
CA PRO A 274 -0.72 17.38 -2.35
C PRO A 274 -0.94 17.89 -0.92
N SER A 275 -2.17 17.91 -0.43
CA SER A 275 -2.54 18.42 0.90
C SER A 275 -2.53 17.37 2.01
N GLU A 276 -2.29 16.09 1.68
CA GLU A 276 -2.46 14.96 2.62
C GLU A 276 -1.45 13.87 2.32
N TRP A 277 -0.47 13.64 3.22
CA TRP A 277 0.60 12.66 3.00
C TRP A 277 0.11 11.20 2.97
N TRP A 278 -1.04 10.92 3.57
CA TRP A 278 -1.64 9.58 3.70
C TRP A 278 -2.57 9.21 2.56
N HIS A 279 -3.11 10.22 1.82
CA HIS A 279 -4.17 10.02 0.84
C HIS A 279 -3.63 9.73 -0.55
N PHE A 280 -4.10 8.63 -1.14
CA PHE A 280 -3.70 8.18 -2.48
C PHE A 280 -4.90 7.85 -3.35
N ASN A 281 -4.93 8.41 -4.54
CA ASN A 281 -5.97 8.21 -5.56
C ASN A 281 -5.48 7.22 -6.62
N PHE A 282 -6.29 6.21 -6.95
CA PHE A 282 -5.98 5.25 -8.02
C PHE A 282 -6.10 5.87 -9.42
N CYS A 283 -7.05 6.75 -9.63
CA CYS A 283 -7.26 7.44 -10.92
C CYS A 283 -7.60 8.92 -10.74
N SER A 284 -7.87 9.63 -11.83
CA SER A 284 -8.41 10.99 -11.77
C SER A 284 -9.92 10.95 -11.48
N ARG A 285 -10.45 12.08 -10.95
CA ARG A 285 -11.89 12.22 -10.68
C ARG A 285 -12.73 12.09 -11.96
N ASP A 286 -12.24 12.57 -13.10
CA ASP A 286 -12.96 12.48 -14.38
C ASP A 286 -13.04 11.03 -14.85
N VAL A 287 -11.97 10.26 -14.73
CA VAL A 287 -11.97 8.81 -15.02
C VAL A 287 -12.93 8.08 -14.09
N ALA A 288 -12.92 8.42 -12.79
CA ALA A 288 -13.82 7.79 -11.83
C ALA A 288 -15.29 8.00 -12.22
N ARG A 289 -15.68 9.23 -12.52
CA ARG A 289 -17.06 9.57 -12.92
C ARG A 289 -17.52 8.91 -14.20
N GLN A 290 -16.60 8.68 -15.14
CA GLN A 290 -16.93 8.08 -16.44
C GLN A 290 -17.04 6.56 -16.36
N LYS A 291 -16.23 5.90 -15.53
CA LYS A 291 -16.04 4.44 -15.58
C LYS A 291 -16.58 3.69 -14.37
N TYR A 292 -16.77 4.35 -13.24
CA TYR A 292 -17.07 3.69 -11.97
C TYR A 292 -18.35 4.24 -11.33
N LYS A 293 -19.00 3.42 -10.53
CA LYS A 293 -20.23 3.78 -9.82
C LYS A 293 -19.89 4.33 -8.44
N VAL A 294 -20.64 5.36 -8.02
CA VAL A 294 -20.60 5.86 -6.64
C VAL A 294 -21.19 4.81 -5.70
N ILE A 295 -20.58 4.65 -4.54
CA ILE A 295 -21.10 3.88 -3.41
C ILE A 295 -22.15 4.74 -2.70
N PRO A 296 -23.43 4.39 -2.68
CA PRO A 296 -24.53 5.21 -2.15
C PRO A 296 -24.46 5.63 -0.69
#